data_1112e554f557f5d86a53bc21f58ca463
#
_entry.id   1112e554f557f5d86a53bc21f58ca463
#
_cell.length_a   1.000
_cell.length_b   1.000
_cell.length_c   1.000
_cell.angle_alpha   90.00
_cell.angle_beta   90.00
_cell.angle_gamma   90.00
#
_symmetry.space_group_name_H-M   'P 1'
#
loop_
_entity.id
_entity.type
_entity.pdbx_description
1 polymer ?
#
loop_
_entity_poly.entity_id
_entity_poly.type
_entity_poly.pdbx_seq_one_letter_code
_entity_poly.pdbx_strand_id
1 'polypeptide(L)'
;IHMSDYLNGIVVGAFGKSVTTNDGGENWSSTVVTDDPYEPHLNSVYSSNIMKSENGINLMFVAGEIGQVHISNDQGKSWNMVDTEYFGSLWGGISVDQNRKLLLGMAGKILYLKFNDDTLNEFSLDTLFAGIKNSLTDIKRLNNGNYIISGNGGVITILDLENETTETCIRGDRLSNTSVIEISDDKYLLSGEKGFRIHSMRECQS
;
A
#
# COMPACT_ATOMS: atom_id res chain seq x y z
N ILE A 1 7.35 -5.99 -5.88
CA ILE A 1 8.35 -5.36 -6.75
C ILE A 1 7.95 -3.94 -7.09
N HIS A 2 8.90 -3.04 -7.10
CA HIS A 2 8.75 -1.66 -7.55
C HIS A 2 9.93 -1.27 -8.41
N MET A 3 9.66 -0.66 -9.59
CA MET A 3 10.67 -0.05 -10.45
C MET A 3 10.56 1.47 -10.31
N SER A 4 11.63 2.13 -9.84
CA SER A 4 11.68 3.59 -9.69
C SER A 4 11.87 4.30 -11.04
N ASP A 5 12.54 3.61 -11.97
CA ASP A 5 12.76 4.00 -13.35
C ASP A 5 13.06 2.75 -14.21
N TYR A 6 13.53 2.92 -15.45
CA TYR A 6 13.82 1.80 -16.36
C TYR A 6 14.97 0.89 -15.88
N LEU A 7 15.87 1.38 -15.04
CA LEU A 7 17.07 0.66 -14.61
C LEU A 7 17.00 0.25 -13.14
N ASN A 8 16.39 1.09 -12.29
CA ASN A 8 16.44 0.94 -10.85
C ASN A 8 15.15 0.35 -10.29
N GLY A 9 15.29 -0.70 -9.50
CA GLY A 9 14.16 -1.37 -8.87
C GLY A 9 14.52 -2.14 -7.62
N ILE A 10 13.48 -2.49 -6.85
CA ILE A 10 13.58 -3.30 -5.63
C ILE A 10 12.48 -4.35 -5.59
N VAL A 11 12.85 -5.52 -5.08
CA VAL A 11 11.92 -6.59 -4.70
C VAL A 11 12.08 -6.82 -3.20
N VAL A 12 10.98 -6.95 -2.51
CA VAL A 12 10.90 -7.34 -1.10
C VAL A 12 10.08 -8.62 -0.97
N GLY A 13 10.27 -9.37 0.11
CA GLY A 13 9.58 -10.65 0.26
C GLY A 13 9.69 -11.27 1.65
N ALA A 14 9.52 -12.57 1.69
CA ALA A 14 9.50 -13.36 2.90
C ALA A 14 10.85 -13.31 3.65
N PHE A 15 10.80 -13.42 4.98
CA PHE A 15 11.96 -13.48 5.86
C PHE A 15 12.89 -12.27 5.70
N GLY A 16 12.33 -11.07 5.60
CA GLY A 16 13.09 -9.83 5.46
C GLY A 16 13.90 -9.71 4.15
N LYS A 17 13.76 -10.68 3.23
CA LYS A 17 14.57 -10.71 2.00
C LYS A 17 14.24 -9.54 1.09
N SER A 18 15.30 -8.94 0.58
CA SER A 18 15.19 -7.87 -0.41
C SER A 18 16.37 -7.87 -1.37
N VAL A 19 16.09 -7.49 -2.61
CA VAL A 19 17.11 -7.36 -3.66
C VAL A 19 16.84 -6.10 -4.48
N THR A 20 17.91 -5.49 -4.99
CA THR A 20 17.84 -4.32 -5.87
C THR A 20 18.50 -4.59 -7.21
N THR A 21 18.03 -3.89 -8.23
CA THR A 21 18.65 -3.83 -9.56
C THR A 21 18.98 -2.38 -9.92
N ASN A 22 19.99 -2.19 -10.75
CA ASN A 22 20.37 -0.91 -11.37
C ASN A 22 20.60 -1.04 -12.89
N ASP A 23 20.17 -2.14 -13.48
CA ASP A 23 20.33 -2.46 -14.91
C ASP A 23 19.03 -2.98 -15.55
N GLY A 24 17.87 -2.61 -15.00
CA GLY A 24 16.56 -2.99 -15.54
C GLY A 24 16.12 -4.42 -15.21
N GLY A 25 16.76 -5.04 -14.20
CA GLY A 25 16.43 -6.39 -13.76
C GLY A 25 17.27 -7.49 -14.42
N GLU A 26 18.30 -7.15 -15.19
CA GLU A 26 19.25 -8.14 -15.73
C GLU A 26 20.06 -8.79 -14.60
N ASN A 27 20.47 -7.98 -13.61
CA ASN A 27 21.13 -8.46 -12.41
C ASN A 27 20.47 -7.92 -11.15
N TRP A 28 20.49 -8.74 -10.08
CA TRP A 28 19.91 -8.41 -8.78
C TRP A 28 20.94 -8.64 -7.68
N SER A 29 21.08 -7.68 -6.77
CA SER A 29 21.99 -7.74 -5.63
C SER A 29 21.20 -7.68 -4.33
N SER A 30 21.62 -8.43 -3.31
CA SER A 30 21.01 -8.37 -1.99
C SER A 30 21.12 -6.97 -1.39
N THR A 31 20.04 -6.51 -0.76
CA THR A 31 20.01 -5.30 0.05
C THR A 31 19.37 -5.60 1.40
N VAL A 32 19.49 -4.70 2.36
CA VAL A 32 18.90 -4.85 3.69
C VAL A 32 17.90 -3.73 3.91
N VAL A 33 16.62 -4.08 4.04
CA VAL A 33 15.53 -3.16 4.41
C VAL A 33 15.34 -3.16 5.92
N THR A 34 15.41 -4.33 6.54
CA THR A 34 15.28 -4.52 7.99
C THR A 34 16.41 -5.43 8.49
N ASP A 35 16.91 -5.13 9.68
CA ASP A 35 17.86 -5.95 10.45
C ASP A 35 17.19 -6.62 11.65
N ASP A 36 15.86 -6.66 11.68
CA ASP A 36 15.07 -7.29 12.72
C ASP A 36 15.39 -8.80 12.78
N PRO A 37 15.84 -9.33 13.95
CA PRO A 37 16.22 -10.73 14.11
C PRO A 37 15.05 -11.72 13.95
N TYR A 38 13.81 -11.25 13.98
CA TYR A 38 12.62 -12.08 13.70
C TYR A 38 12.33 -12.23 12.22
N GLU A 39 13.10 -11.58 11.34
CA GLU A 39 12.98 -11.64 9.89
C GLU A 39 11.52 -11.52 9.39
N PRO A 40 10.78 -10.46 9.75
CA PRO A 40 9.36 -10.32 9.38
C PRO A 40 9.20 -10.29 7.85
N HIS A 41 8.08 -10.79 7.38
CA HIS A 41 7.78 -10.73 5.95
C HIS A 41 7.53 -9.29 5.51
N LEU A 42 8.20 -8.87 4.44
CA LEU A 42 8.02 -7.59 3.78
C LEU A 42 6.99 -7.78 2.66
N ASN A 43 5.77 -7.29 2.88
CA ASN A 43 4.63 -7.66 2.03
C ASN A 43 4.49 -6.78 0.80
N SER A 44 4.96 -5.52 0.87
CA SER A 44 4.76 -4.56 -0.21
C SER A 44 5.79 -3.44 -0.21
N VAL A 45 6.07 -2.91 -1.41
CA VAL A 45 6.97 -1.78 -1.63
C VAL A 45 6.34 -0.79 -2.60
N TYR A 46 6.43 0.50 -2.28
CA TYR A 46 5.87 1.61 -3.06
C TYR A 46 6.84 2.77 -3.13
N SER A 47 6.62 3.65 -4.10
CA SER A 47 7.26 4.97 -4.08
C SER A 47 6.21 6.08 -4.17
N SER A 48 6.58 7.27 -3.73
CA SER A 48 5.83 8.47 -4.06
C SER A 48 6.12 8.83 -5.52
N ASN A 49 5.38 8.25 -6.47
CA ASN A 49 5.43 8.66 -7.88
C ASN A 49 4.79 10.04 -8.13
N ILE A 50 4.82 10.92 -7.15
CA ILE A 50 4.43 12.30 -7.36
C ILE A 50 5.60 12.94 -8.07
N MET A 51 5.34 13.28 -9.32
CA MET A 51 6.28 13.99 -10.17
C MET A 51 7.14 14.94 -9.35
N LYS A 52 8.42 14.64 -9.28
CA LYS A 52 9.53 15.42 -8.77
C LYS A 52 9.08 16.51 -7.78
N SER A 53 9.28 16.27 -6.49
CA SER A 53 9.49 17.41 -5.59
C SER A 53 10.54 18.32 -6.26
N GLU A 54 10.49 19.61 -6.05
CA GLU A 54 11.50 20.54 -6.59
C GLU A 54 12.94 20.08 -6.27
N ASN A 55 13.10 19.21 -5.27
CA ASN A 55 14.34 18.59 -4.82
C ASN A 55 14.59 17.18 -5.37
N GLY A 56 13.69 16.60 -6.17
CA GLY A 56 13.93 15.33 -6.88
C GLY A 56 13.99 14.07 -6.00
N ILE A 57 13.62 14.14 -4.73
CA ILE A 57 13.65 12.99 -3.80
C ILE A 57 12.44 12.10 -4.05
N ASN A 58 12.69 10.90 -4.49
CA ASN A 58 11.65 9.86 -4.63
C ASN A 58 11.63 9.03 -3.35
N LEU A 59 10.61 9.23 -2.51
CA LEU A 59 10.46 8.45 -1.28
C LEU A 59 9.96 7.06 -1.61
N MET A 60 10.67 6.06 -1.11
CA MET A 60 10.25 4.67 -1.14
C MET A 60 9.82 4.24 0.25
N PHE A 61 8.82 3.40 0.35
CA PHE A 61 8.43 2.78 1.60
C PHE A 61 8.04 1.32 1.41
N VAL A 62 8.38 0.53 2.43
CA VAL A 62 8.11 -0.90 2.53
C VAL A 62 7.20 -1.12 3.72
N ALA A 63 6.15 -1.92 3.53
CA ALA A 63 5.25 -2.32 4.61
C ALA A 63 5.25 -3.85 4.76
N GLY A 64 5.19 -4.32 5.99
CA GLY A 64 5.34 -5.73 6.32
C GLY A 64 4.54 -6.20 7.53
N GLU A 65 4.95 -7.33 8.08
CA GLU A 65 4.38 -7.90 9.29
C GLU A 65 4.73 -7.09 10.52
N ILE A 66 3.99 -7.32 11.61
CA ILE A 66 4.19 -6.66 12.91
C ILE A 66 4.16 -5.13 12.80
N GLY A 67 3.37 -4.61 11.85
CA GLY A 67 3.24 -3.17 11.62
C GLY A 67 4.50 -2.48 11.11
N GLN A 68 5.52 -3.22 10.68
CA GLN A 68 6.76 -2.63 10.20
C GLN A 68 6.54 -1.80 8.94
N VAL A 69 7.03 -0.57 9.01
CA VAL A 69 7.12 0.36 7.88
C VAL A 69 8.55 0.88 7.81
N HIS A 70 9.17 0.75 6.66
CA HIS A 70 10.52 1.28 6.43
C HIS A 70 10.46 2.31 5.30
N ILE A 71 11.20 3.40 5.46
CA ILE A 71 11.23 4.52 4.51
C ILE A 71 12.66 4.76 4.07
N SER A 72 12.81 4.99 2.77
CA SER A 72 14.06 5.39 2.15
C SER A 72 13.84 6.71 1.37
N ASN A 73 14.75 7.65 1.53
CA ASN A 73 14.83 8.89 0.76
C ASN A 73 16.03 8.93 -0.18
N ASP A 74 16.78 7.85 -0.29
CA ASP A 74 18.01 7.71 -1.09
C ASP A 74 17.94 6.59 -2.13
N GLN A 75 16.71 6.31 -2.62
CA GLN A 75 16.42 5.29 -3.64
C GLN A 75 16.68 3.84 -3.16
N GLY A 76 16.42 3.57 -1.87
CA GLY A 76 16.53 2.23 -1.30
C GLY A 76 17.94 1.83 -0.86
N LYS A 77 18.89 2.78 -0.78
CA LYS A 77 20.25 2.51 -0.30
C LYS A 77 20.31 2.39 1.22
N SER A 78 19.50 3.19 1.92
CA SER A 78 19.30 3.10 3.36
C SER A 78 17.82 3.19 3.72
N TRP A 79 17.45 2.64 4.87
CA TRP A 79 16.07 2.54 5.34
C TRP A 79 15.97 2.94 6.80
N ASN A 80 14.96 3.74 7.12
CA ASN A 80 14.60 4.11 8.48
C ASN A 80 13.26 3.45 8.84
N MET A 81 13.20 2.79 9.99
CA MET A 81 11.96 2.22 10.49
C MET A 81 11.06 3.31 11.07
N VAL A 82 9.78 3.24 10.74
CA VAL A 82 8.71 4.05 11.34
C VAL A 82 7.98 3.18 12.36
N ASP A 83 7.97 3.60 13.61
CA ASP A 83 7.20 2.94 14.66
C ASP A 83 5.72 3.32 14.50
N THR A 84 4.93 2.38 14.05
CA THR A 84 3.48 2.58 13.84
C THR A 84 2.64 2.24 15.05
N GLU A 85 3.23 1.69 16.12
CA GLU A 85 2.50 1.11 17.27
C GLU A 85 1.39 0.09 16.85
N TYR A 86 1.43 -0.36 15.61
CA TYR A 86 0.51 -1.34 15.06
C TYR A 86 1.18 -2.71 14.96
N PHE A 87 0.56 -3.75 15.50
CA PHE A 87 1.15 -5.10 15.56
C PHE A 87 0.57 -6.08 14.54
N GLY A 88 -0.33 -5.63 13.68
CA GLY A 88 -0.88 -6.46 12.59
C GLY A 88 -0.03 -6.40 11.33
N SER A 89 -0.26 -7.33 10.41
CA SER A 89 0.37 -7.27 9.09
C SER A 89 -0.22 -6.14 8.25
N LEU A 90 0.67 -5.43 7.56
CA LEU A 90 0.35 -4.45 6.52
C LEU A 90 0.54 -5.12 5.16
N TRP A 91 -0.50 -5.12 4.33
CA TRP A 91 -0.55 -5.88 3.08
C TRP A 91 -0.36 -5.02 1.84
N GLY A 92 -0.79 -3.77 1.92
CA GLY A 92 -0.81 -2.85 0.81
C GLY A 92 -0.72 -1.40 1.27
N GLY A 93 -0.62 -0.48 0.30
CA GLY A 93 -0.66 0.95 0.58
C GLY A 93 -0.47 1.79 -0.67
N ILE A 94 -0.56 3.09 -0.50
CA ILE A 94 -0.38 4.08 -1.56
C ILE A 94 0.16 5.40 -1.00
N SER A 95 0.96 6.10 -1.78
CA SER A 95 1.25 7.51 -1.52
C SER A 95 0.07 8.37 -1.95
N VAL A 96 -0.47 9.14 -1.01
CA VAL A 96 -1.46 10.18 -1.28
C VAL A 96 -0.76 11.36 -1.97
N ASP A 97 0.35 11.78 -1.38
CA ASP A 97 1.29 12.77 -1.86
C ASP A 97 2.70 12.52 -1.26
N GLN A 98 3.59 13.50 -1.35
CA GLN A 98 4.95 13.39 -0.82
C GLN A 98 4.95 13.03 0.67
N ASN A 99 4.09 13.65 1.46
CA ASN A 99 4.13 13.56 2.92
C ASN A 99 3.06 12.64 3.51
N ARG A 100 2.05 12.21 2.73
CA ARG A 100 0.93 11.41 3.22
C ARG A 100 0.88 10.03 2.59
N LYS A 101 0.71 9.01 3.43
CA LYS A 101 0.65 7.60 3.02
C LYS A 101 -0.56 6.92 3.63
N LEU A 102 -1.22 6.06 2.86
CA LEU A 102 -2.23 5.13 3.35
C LEU A 102 -1.66 3.73 3.32
N LEU A 103 -1.77 3.00 4.41
CA LEU A 103 -1.32 1.63 4.57
C LEU A 103 -2.49 0.75 4.98
N LEU A 104 -2.60 -0.41 4.37
CA LEU A 104 -3.72 -1.32 4.55
C LEU A 104 -3.36 -2.46 5.49
N GLY A 105 -4.12 -2.60 6.57
CA GLY A 105 -3.89 -3.59 7.60
C GLY A 105 -4.98 -4.66 7.72
N MET A 106 -4.80 -5.48 8.73
CA MET A 106 -5.80 -6.46 9.16
C MET A 106 -6.99 -5.76 9.82
N ALA A 107 -8.11 -6.48 9.91
CA ALA A 107 -9.33 -6.04 10.62
C ALA A 107 -9.88 -4.69 10.11
N GLY A 108 -9.80 -4.44 8.80
CA GLY A 108 -10.35 -3.24 8.17
C GLY A 108 -9.61 -1.94 8.52
N LYS A 109 -8.43 -2.03 9.10
CA LYS A 109 -7.63 -0.85 9.48
C LYS A 109 -6.94 -0.26 8.28
N ILE A 110 -6.98 1.06 8.20
CA ILE A 110 -6.26 1.89 7.24
C ILE A 110 -5.43 2.86 8.06
N LEU A 111 -4.11 2.69 8.05
CA LEU A 111 -3.20 3.60 8.72
C LEU A 111 -2.94 4.80 7.82
N TYR A 112 -3.17 5.99 8.33
CA TYR A 112 -2.92 7.25 7.63
C TYR A 112 -1.71 7.94 8.25
N LEU A 113 -0.57 7.77 7.61
CA LEU A 113 0.72 8.31 8.02
C LEU A 113 0.94 9.67 7.36
N LYS A 114 1.24 10.68 8.16
CA LYS A 114 1.47 12.07 7.72
C LYS A 114 2.82 12.55 8.25
N PHE A 115 3.76 12.87 7.37
CA PHE A 115 5.03 13.49 7.75
C PHE A 115 4.88 15.00 7.82
N ASN A 116 5.49 15.61 8.85
CA ASN A 116 5.41 17.05 9.08
C ASN A 116 6.30 17.85 8.13
N ASP A 117 7.40 17.20 7.67
CA ASP A 117 8.37 17.81 6.77
C ASP A 117 9.06 16.77 5.87
N ASP A 118 9.95 17.26 5.00
CA ASP A 118 10.71 16.42 4.08
C ASP A 118 11.86 15.64 4.76
N THR A 119 12.11 15.87 6.06
CA THR A 119 13.15 15.14 6.80
C THR A 119 12.68 13.76 7.24
N LEU A 120 11.36 13.51 7.24
CA LEU A 120 10.70 12.25 7.63
C LEU A 120 10.95 11.83 9.09
N ASN A 121 11.45 12.72 9.92
CA ASN A 121 11.77 12.43 11.33
C ASN A 121 10.54 12.57 12.23
N GLU A 122 9.60 13.43 11.84
CA GLU A 122 8.38 13.67 12.60
C GLU A 122 7.15 13.31 11.77
N PHE A 123 6.30 12.50 12.33
CA PHE A 123 5.06 12.07 11.69
C PHE A 123 3.92 11.98 12.70
N SER A 124 2.70 12.03 12.20
CA SER A 124 1.50 11.63 12.91
C SER A 124 0.88 10.40 12.24
N LEU A 125 0.22 9.57 13.03
CA LEU A 125 -0.44 8.36 12.56
C LEU A 125 -1.89 8.36 13.04
N ASP A 126 -2.82 8.39 12.09
CA ASP A 126 -4.24 8.21 12.34
C ASP A 126 -4.67 6.82 11.89
N THR A 127 -5.73 6.29 12.48
CA THR A 127 -6.33 5.03 12.05
C THR A 127 -7.75 5.27 11.57
N LEU A 128 -7.99 4.99 10.30
CA LEU A 128 -9.31 4.95 9.69
C LEU A 128 -9.82 3.49 9.64
N PHE A 129 -11.12 3.30 9.64
CA PHE A 129 -11.73 1.96 9.62
C PHE A 129 -12.69 1.81 8.45
N ALA A 130 -12.58 0.70 7.74
CA ALA A 130 -13.52 0.31 6.69
C ALA A 130 -14.83 -0.29 7.24
N GLY A 131 -15.04 -0.30 8.56
CA GLY A 131 -16.24 -0.84 9.20
C GLY A 131 -16.36 -2.37 9.20
N ILE A 132 -15.27 -3.09 8.94
CA ILE A 132 -15.22 -4.55 8.77
C ILE A 132 -14.07 -5.17 9.57
N LYS A 133 -14.06 -6.51 9.65
CA LYS A 133 -12.98 -7.28 10.30
C LYS A 133 -12.06 -8.01 9.30
N ASN A 134 -12.29 -7.86 8.03
CA ASN A 134 -11.48 -8.49 6.98
C ASN A 134 -10.17 -7.73 6.75
N SER A 135 -9.13 -8.41 6.28
CA SER A 135 -7.90 -7.77 5.85
C SER A 135 -8.11 -7.03 4.53
N LEU A 136 -7.51 -5.86 4.43
CA LEU A 136 -7.46 -5.04 3.22
C LEU A 136 -6.18 -5.37 2.45
N THR A 137 -6.25 -5.51 1.12
CA THR A 137 -5.17 -6.09 0.32
C THR A 137 -4.57 -5.14 -0.71
N ASP A 138 -5.37 -4.31 -1.37
CA ASP A 138 -4.90 -3.37 -2.39
C ASP A 138 -5.70 -2.07 -2.37
N ILE A 139 -5.07 -0.97 -2.77
CA ILE A 139 -5.66 0.37 -2.83
C ILE A 139 -5.23 1.07 -4.10
N LYS A 140 -6.18 1.75 -4.76
CA LYS A 140 -5.92 2.62 -5.91
C LYS A 140 -6.67 3.93 -5.76
N ARG A 141 -6.08 5.01 -6.29
CA ARG A 141 -6.76 6.29 -6.41
C ARG A 141 -7.72 6.25 -7.60
N LEU A 142 -8.94 6.74 -7.39
CA LEU A 142 -9.97 6.89 -8.40
C LEU A 142 -9.84 8.22 -9.16
N ASN A 143 -10.44 8.30 -10.33
CA ASN A 143 -10.45 9.51 -11.15
C ASN A 143 -11.12 10.70 -10.46
N ASN A 144 -12.07 10.45 -9.55
CA ASN A 144 -12.75 11.48 -8.76
C ASN A 144 -11.96 11.95 -7.52
N GLY A 145 -10.76 11.39 -7.29
CA GLY A 145 -9.89 11.74 -6.15
C GLY A 145 -10.04 10.84 -4.93
N ASN A 146 -11.11 10.07 -4.80
CA ASN A 146 -11.31 9.07 -3.74
C ASN A 146 -10.38 7.87 -3.95
N TYR A 147 -10.45 6.90 -3.05
CA TYR A 147 -9.68 5.67 -3.12
C TYR A 147 -10.61 4.46 -3.13
N ILE A 148 -10.29 3.48 -3.96
CA ILE A 148 -10.91 2.16 -3.90
C ILE A 148 -9.95 1.18 -3.24
N ILE A 149 -10.48 0.38 -2.33
CA ILE A 149 -9.75 -0.60 -1.54
C ILE A 149 -10.42 -1.96 -1.74
N SER A 150 -9.61 -2.98 -1.98
CA SER A 150 -10.07 -4.37 -2.01
C SER A 150 -9.56 -5.14 -0.79
N GLY A 151 -10.23 -6.24 -0.47
CA GLY A 151 -9.84 -7.07 0.67
C GLY A 151 -10.36 -8.51 0.57
N ASN A 152 -10.02 -9.27 1.61
CA ASN A 152 -10.42 -10.66 1.74
C ASN A 152 -11.94 -10.79 1.96
N GLY A 153 -12.51 -11.93 1.55
CA GLY A 153 -13.93 -12.23 1.76
C GLY A 153 -14.88 -11.31 0.98
N GLY A 154 -14.47 -10.87 -0.21
CA GLY A 154 -15.29 -10.08 -1.13
C GLY A 154 -15.42 -8.60 -0.76
N VAL A 155 -14.55 -8.09 0.10
CA VAL A 155 -14.58 -6.68 0.53
C VAL A 155 -14.16 -5.74 -0.59
N ILE A 156 -14.93 -4.66 -0.74
CA ILE A 156 -14.60 -3.48 -1.54
C ILE A 156 -15.03 -2.26 -0.72
N THR A 157 -14.14 -1.29 -0.59
CA THR A 157 -14.39 -0.07 0.17
C THR A 157 -14.01 1.14 -0.67
N ILE A 158 -14.87 2.14 -0.72
CA ILE A 158 -14.53 3.48 -1.19
C ILE A 158 -14.16 4.33 0.03
N LEU A 159 -13.00 4.95 -0.02
CA LEU A 159 -12.52 5.90 0.99
C LEU A 159 -12.55 7.31 0.39
N ASP A 160 -13.32 8.19 0.99
CA ASP A 160 -13.22 9.65 0.83
C ASP A 160 -12.27 10.16 1.92
N LEU A 161 -11.04 10.48 1.51
CA LEU A 161 -10.00 10.89 2.46
C LEU A 161 -10.19 12.33 2.94
N GLU A 162 -10.86 13.18 2.18
CA GLU A 162 -11.11 14.57 2.57
C GLU A 162 -12.14 14.66 3.72
N ASN A 163 -13.16 13.80 3.66
CA ASN A 163 -14.20 13.72 4.67
C ASN A 163 -13.93 12.61 5.71
N GLU A 164 -12.87 11.83 5.55
CA GLU A 164 -12.50 10.68 6.40
C GLU A 164 -13.65 9.66 6.53
N THR A 165 -14.39 9.43 5.44
CA THR A 165 -15.52 8.50 5.39
C THR A 165 -15.24 7.30 4.51
N THR A 166 -15.86 6.18 4.85
CA THR A 166 -15.78 4.93 4.07
C THR A 166 -17.17 4.40 3.73
N GLU A 167 -17.33 3.95 2.50
CA GLU A 167 -18.47 3.16 2.04
C GLU A 167 -17.98 1.76 1.70
N THR A 168 -18.42 0.76 2.46
CA THR A 168 -17.95 -0.61 2.31
C THR A 168 -19.06 -1.54 1.82
N CYS A 169 -18.71 -2.32 0.81
CA CYS A 169 -19.50 -3.40 0.27
C CYS A 169 -18.81 -4.73 0.54
N ILE A 170 -19.62 -5.75 0.82
CA ILE A 170 -19.14 -7.13 0.87
C ILE A 170 -19.93 -7.92 -0.16
N ARG A 171 -19.26 -8.36 -1.22
CA ARG A 171 -19.87 -9.12 -2.29
C ARG A 171 -20.48 -10.44 -1.80
N GLY A 172 -21.62 -10.83 -2.36
CA GLY A 172 -22.35 -12.03 -1.97
C GLY A 172 -21.57 -13.35 -2.13
N ASP A 173 -20.62 -13.41 -3.09
CA ASP A 173 -19.79 -14.60 -3.31
C ASP A 173 -18.65 -14.76 -2.29
N ARG A 174 -18.33 -13.71 -1.49
CA ARG A 174 -17.31 -13.70 -0.46
C ARG A 174 -15.91 -14.10 -0.93
N LEU A 175 -15.64 -14.10 -2.22
CA LEU A 175 -14.32 -14.44 -2.77
C LEU A 175 -13.33 -13.31 -2.51
N SER A 176 -12.14 -13.67 -2.01
CA SER A 176 -11.09 -12.71 -1.71
C SER A 176 -10.56 -12.03 -2.96
N ASN A 177 -10.30 -10.73 -2.85
CA ASN A 177 -9.67 -9.93 -3.88
C ASN A 177 -8.21 -9.66 -3.51
N THR A 178 -7.33 -9.69 -4.49
CA THR A 178 -5.90 -9.38 -4.33
C THR A 178 -5.54 -8.03 -4.94
N SER A 179 -6.31 -7.56 -5.91
CA SER A 179 -6.11 -6.24 -6.52
C SER A 179 -7.39 -5.68 -7.11
N VAL A 180 -7.41 -4.35 -7.27
CA VAL A 180 -8.53 -3.60 -7.83
C VAL A 180 -8.03 -2.45 -8.70
N ILE A 181 -8.70 -2.20 -9.83
CA ILE A 181 -8.50 -1.00 -10.65
C ILE A 181 -9.84 -0.46 -11.16
N GLU A 182 -9.94 0.85 -11.31
CA GLU A 182 -11.05 1.51 -11.97
C GLU A 182 -10.92 1.34 -13.49
N ILE A 183 -11.99 0.92 -14.17
CA ILE A 183 -12.05 0.82 -15.64
C ILE A 183 -12.99 1.87 -16.25
N SER A 184 -13.98 2.32 -15.50
CA SER A 184 -14.83 3.45 -15.83
C SER A 184 -15.61 3.84 -14.58
N ASP A 185 -16.38 4.94 -14.64
CA ASP A 185 -17.24 5.38 -13.54
C ASP A 185 -18.05 4.21 -12.98
N ASP A 186 -17.89 3.94 -11.67
CA ASP A 186 -18.56 2.88 -10.91
C ASP A 186 -18.37 1.47 -11.50
N LYS A 187 -17.27 1.23 -12.26
CA LYS A 187 -16.89 -0.11 -12.70
C LYS A 187 -15.44 -0.41 -12.37
N TYR A 188 -15.23 -1.48 -11.66
CA TYR A 188 -13.94 -1.89 -11.13
C TYR A 188 -13.58 -3.29 -11.61
N LEU A 189 -12.38 -3.48 -12.12
CA LEU A 189 -11.82 -4.80 -12.37
C LEU A 189 -11.14 -5.29 -11.10
N LEU A 190 -11.59 -6.42 -10.62
CA LEU A 190 -11.04 -7.12 -9.46
C LEU A 190 -10.28 -8.34 -9.92
N SER A 191 -9.11 -8.59 -9.32
CA SER A 191 -8.42 -9.87 -9.41
C SER A 191 -8.42 -10.56 -8.05
N GLY A 192 -8.39 -11.89 -8.03
CA GLY A 192 -8.37 -12.66 -6.80
C GLY A 192 -8.73 -14.12 -7.01
N GLU A 193 -9.36 -14.72 -6.02
CA GLU A 193 -9.87 -16.09 -6.13
C GLU A 193 -10.78 -16.24 -7.36
N LYS A 194 -10.54 -17.29 -8.16
CA LYS A 194 -11.24 -17.58 -9.42
C LYS A 194 -11.02 -16.53 -10.54
N GLY A 195 -9.92 -15.79 -10.52
CA GLY A 195 -9.48 -14.94 -11.63
C GLY A 195 -10.02 -13.52 -11.60
N PHE A 196 -10.44 -12.99 -12.75
CA PHE A 196 -10.86 -11.61 -12.91
C PHE A 196 -12.39 -11.46 -12.98
N ARG A 197 -12.88 -10.32 -12.49
CA ARG A 197 -14.30 -9.95 -12.58
C ARG A 197 -14.48 -8.46 -12.59
N ILE A 198 -15.56 -8.00 -13.21
CA ILE A 198 -16.01 -6.61 -13.14
C ILE A 198 -17.09 -6.51 -12.07
N HIS A 199 -17.05 -5.44 -11.28
CA HIS A 199 -18.00 -5.16 -10.22
C HIS A 199 -18.34 -3.66 -10.17
N SER A 200 -19.54 -3.33 -9.67
CA SER A 200 -20.02 -1.97 -9.41
C SER A 200 -20.46 -1.86 -7.95
N MET A 201 -20.22 -0.72 -7.30
CA MET A 201 -20.71 -0.48 -5.94
C MET A 201 -22.24 -0.49 -5.86
N ARG A 202 -22.95 -0.20 -6.95
CA ARG A 202 -24.42 -0.31 -7.02
C ARG A 202 -24.95 -1.71 -6.82
N GLU A 203 -24.16 -2.73 -7.16
CA GLU A 203 -24.53 -4.15 -6.94
C GLU A 203 -24.58 -4.51 -5.45
N CYS A 204 -24.05 -3.68 -4.58
CA CYS A 204 -24.05 -3.87 -3.13
C CYS A 204 -25.27 -3.28 -2.44
N GLN A 205 -26.01 -2.42 -3.13
CA GLN A 205 -27.19 -1.73 -2.61
C GLN A 205 -28.51 -2.51 -2.90
N SER A 206 -28.39 -3.62 -3.58
CA SER A 206 -29.51 -4.55 -3.92
C SER A 206 -29.48 -5.82 -2.99
#